data_8b33712b87d21cf31bec1e2dbb829bb3
#
_entry.id   8b33712b87d21cf31bec1e2dbb829bb3
#
_cell.length_a   1.000
_cell.length_b   1.000
_cell.length_c   1.000
_cell.angle_alpha   90.00
_cell.angle_beta   90.00
_cell.angle_gamma   90.00
#
_symmetry.space_group_name_H-M   'P 1'
#
loop_
_entity.id
_entity.type
_entity.pdbx_description
1 polymer ?
#
loop_
_entity_poly.entity_id
_entity_poly.type
_entity_poly.pdbx_seq_one_letter_code
_entity_poly.pdbx_strand_id
1 'polypeptide(L)'
;MTMIIVAAMLILPGCEHKPVMSHARFVHLPSMGWLSSLPLSFEPEYDDSTRVYELTLAVRHDNSFAYRNLSLVVDVIAADSTINRRSVNMVLADEFGNWTGGGFGALYQLAVPVAKGITPSQARRIVVWQTMAGCDTLHGLTTLGLVVKPCDKQ
;
A
#
# COMPACT_ATOMS: atom_id res chain seq x y z
N MET A 1 19.97 37.30 -58.18
CA MET A 1 18.64 37.11 -57.54
C MET A 1 18.79 35.91 -56.58
N THR A 2 19.15 36.22 -55.35
CA THR A 2 19.52 35.22 -54.33
C THR A 2 18.32 35.02 -53.38
N MET A 3 17.76 33.82 -53.44
CA MET A 3 16.57 33.39 -52.68
C MET A 3 17.02 32.91 -51.29
N ILE A 4 16.76 33.66 -50.24
CA ILE A 4 17.02 33.28 -48.86
C ILE A 4 15.85 32.47 -48.34
N ILE A 5 16.06 31.18 -48.10
CA ILE A 5 15.09 30.31 -47.45
C ILE A 5 15.28 30.45 -45.93
N VAL A 6 14.34 31.10 -45.26
CA VAL A 6 14.27 31.17 -43.82
C VAL A 6 13.55 29.88 -43.31
N ALA A 7 14.33 28.97 -42.76
CA ALA A 7 13.78 27.76 -42.08
C ALA A 7 13.26 28.22 -40.69
N ALA A 8 11.95 28.29 -40.55
CA ALA A 8 11.30 28.48 -39.25
C ALA A 8 11.36 27.18 -38.44
N MET A 9 12.24 27.16 -37.45
CA MET A 9 12.39 26.04 -36.49
C MET A 9 11.26 26.12 -35.49
N LEU A 10 10.22 25.29 -35.68
CA LEU A 10 9.11 25.09 -34.74
C LEU A 10 9.64 24.38 -33.49
N ILE A 11 9.87 25.15 -32.43
CA ILE A 11 10.12 24.62 -31.08
C ILE A 11 8.78 24.16 -30.53
N LEU A 12 8.51 22.85 -30.58
CA LEU A 12 7.38 22.24 -29.88
C LEU A 12 7.73 22.19 -28.38
N PRO A 13 6.95 22.81 -27.49
CA PRO A 13 7.11 22.61 -26.05
C PRO A 13 6.72 21.17 -25.77
N GLY A 14 7.70 20.30 -25.56
CA GLY A 14 7.49 18.96 -25.03
C GLY A 14 6.91 19.09 -23.62
N CYS A 15 5.64 18.73 -23.43
CA CYS A 15 5.10 18.49 -22.10
C CYS A 15 5.85 17.30 -21.51
N GLU A 16 6.82 17.57 -20.65
CA GLU A 16 7.49 16.58 -19.83
C GLU A 16 6.48 16.03 -18.81
N HIS A 17 5.73 15.03 -19.24
CA HIS A 17 4.87 14.25 -18.34
C HIS A 17 5.80 13.34 -17.55
N LYS A 18 6.22 13.78 -16.34
CA LYS A 18 6.92 12.88 -15.41
C LYS A 18 5.98 11.72 -15.09
N PRO A 19 6.38 10.46 -15.36
CA PRO A 19 5.56 9.32 -14.99
C PRO A 19 5.37 9.33 -13.47
N VAL A 20 4.13 9.32 -13.03
CA VAL A 20 3.81 9.27 -11.60
C VAL A 20 3.99 7.83 -11.16
N MET A 21 4.96 7.60 -10.28
CA MET A 21 5.31 6.27 -9.81
C MET A 21 4.48 5.87 -8.58
N SER A 22 4.15 4.59 -8.50
CA SER A 22 3.62 3.99 -7.27
C SER A 22 4.79 3.56 -6.39
N HIS A 23 4.76 3.91 -5.10
CA HIS A 23 5.75 3.47 -4.13
C HIS A 23 5.21 2.27 -3.34
N ALA A 24 6.06 1.28 -3.11
CA ALA A 24 5.70 0.11 -2.33
C ALA A 24 6.82 -0.22 -1.34
N ARG A 25 6.46 -0.37 -0.07
CA ARG A 25 7.37 -0.79 0.98
C ARG A 25 6.84 -2.04 1.65
N PHE A 26 7.65 -3.10 1.68
CA PHE A 26 7.31 -4.38 2.28
C PHE A 26 8.21 -4.66 3.48
N VAL A 27 7.62 -5.18 4.55
CA VAL A 27 8.31 -5.64 5.77
C VAL A 27 8.11 -7.14 5.88
N HIS A 28 9.21 -7.87 6.02
CA HIS A 28 9.17 -9.29 6.33
C HIS A 28 8.78 -9.50 7.78
N LEU A 29 7.83 -10.38 8.01
CA LEU A 29 7.40 -10.79 9.33
C LEU A 29 8.33 -11.87 9.90
N PRO A 30 8.55 -11.89 11.21
CA PRO A 30 9.39 -12.92 11.82
C PRO A 30 8.82 -14.32 11.60
N SER A 31 9.66 -15.31 11.36
CA SER A 31 9.26 -16.72 11.25
C SER A 31 8.60 -17.26 12.53
N MET A 32 8.92 -16.64 13.68
CA MET A 32 8.28 -16.93 14.97
C MET A 32 6.87 -16.36 15.11
N GLY A 33 6.37 -15.65 14.07
CA GLY A 33 5.06 -15.05 14.05
C GLY A 33 5.03 -13.55 14.41
N TRP A 34 3.89 -12.93 14.15
CA TRP A 34 3.64 -11.51 14.43
C TRP A 34 2.87 -11.36 15.74
N LEU A 35 3.54 -10.76 16.74
CA LEU A 35 2.94 -10.50 18.05
C LEU A 35 1.87 -9.38 17.96
N SER A 36 0.74 -9.57 18.61
CA SER A 36 -0.34 -8.56 18.71
C SER A 36 0.12 -7.29 19.43
N SER A 37 1.12 -7.38 20.30
CA SER A 37 1.70 -6.24 21.02
C SER A 37 2.72 -5.44 20.21
N LEU A 38 3.16 -5.92 19.04
CA LEU A 38 4.18 -5.28 18.22
C LEU A 38 3.59 -4.81 16.89
N PRO A 39 3.21 -3.52 16.77
CA PRO A 39 2.73 -2.98 15.51
C PRO A 39 3.83 -2.85 14.48
N LEU A 40 3.44 -2.85 13.20
CA LEU A 40 4.31 -2.47 12.10
C LEU A 40 4.09 -1.02 11.73
N SER A 41 5.17 -0.30 11.50
CA SER A 41 5.12 1.12 11.12
C SER A 41 5.69 1.34 9.73
N PHE A 42 4.99 2.14 8.93
CA PHE A 42 5.39 2.56 7.59
C PHE A 42 5.42 4.09 7.52
N GLU A 43 6.41 4.60 6.83
CA GLU A 43 6.47 6.00 6.41
C GLU A 43 6.24 6.04 4.90
N PRO A 44 5.05 6.47 4.45
CA PRO A 44 4.72 6.51 3.03
C PRO A 44 5.62 7.48 2.28
N GLU A 45 6.05 7.12 1.07
CA GLU A 45 6.80 7.98 0.16
C GLU A 45 5.85 8.58 -0.88
N TYR A 46 6.01 9.87 -1.13
CA TYR A 46 5.17 10.65 -2.05
C TYR A 46 6.04 11.45 -3.01
N ASP A 47 5.77 11.39 -4.31
CA ASP A 47 6.50 12.14 -5.32
C ASP A 47 6.09 13.62 -5.38
N ASP A 48 4.85 13.93 -5.03
CA ASP A 48 4.26 15.26 -5.19
C ASP A 48 3.34 15.58 -4.02
N SER A 49 3.71 16.60 -3.24
CA SER A 49 2.93 17.02 -2.07
C SER A 49 1.58 17.67 -2.41
N THR A 50 1.37 18.04 -3.67
CA THR A 50 0.12 18.67 -4.16
C THR A 50 -0.92 17.68 -4.66
N ARG A 51 -0.55 16.40 -4.76
CA ARG A 51 -1.44 15.32 -5.21
C ARG A 51 -2.13 14.61 -4.05
N VAL A 52 -3.17 13.89 -4.42
CA VAL A 52 -3.85 12.95 -3.52
C VAL A 52 -3.50 11.52 -3.90
N TYR A 53 -3.54 10.64 -2.90
CA TYR A 53 -3.05 9.27 -3.02
C TYR A 53 -4.06 8.26 -2.47
N GLU A 54 -3.95 7.04 -2.96
CA GLU A 54 -4.56 5.85 -2.38
C GLU A 54 -3.49 5.04 -1.65
N LEU A 55 -3.78 4.66 -0.41
CA LEU A 55 -2.98 3.75 0.38
C LEU A 55 -3.61 2.36 0.37
N THR A 56 -2.83 1.36 0.03
CA THR A 56 -3.25 -0.03 -0.05
C THR A 56 -2.35 -0.88 0.83
N LEU A 57 -2.91 -1.71 1.70
CA LEU A 57 -2.16 -2.75 2.40
C LEU A 57 -2.16 -4.02 1.56
N ALA A 58 -0.97 -4.60 1.41
CA ALA A 58 -0.76 -5.88 0.75
C ALA A 58 -0.18 -6.88 1.76
N VAL A 59 -0.81 -8.04 1.88
CA VAL A 59 -0.33 -9.12 2.74
C VAL A 59 0.10 -10.29 1.89
N ARG A 60 1.22 -10.93 2.29
CA ARG A 60 1.62 -12.24 1.77
C ARG A 60 1.56 -13.26 2.89
N HIS A 61 1.03 -14.42 2.58
CA HIS A 61 0.92 -15.54 3.49
C HIS A 61 1.24 -16.84 2.76
N ASP A 62 1.56 -17.88 3.52
CA ASP A 62 1.74 -19.23 3.02
C ASP A 62 0.58 -20.15 3.47
N ASN A 63 0.68 -21.44 3.16
CA ASN A 63 -0.33 -22.44 3.50
C ASN A 63 -0.42 -22.72 5.00
N SER A 64 0.49 -22.22 5.83
CA SER A 64 0.44 -22.39 7.29
C SER A 64 -0.44 -21.36 7.98
N PHE A 65 -0.92 -20.33 7.26
CA PHE A 65 -1.89 -19.38 7.80
C PHE A 65 -3.20 -20.10 8.13
N ALA A 66 -3.58 -20.08 9.42
CA ALA A 66 -4.62 -20.95 9.94
C ALA A 66 -6.04 -20.35 9.88
N TYR A 67 -6.18 -19.11 9.38
CA TYR A 67 -7.45 -18.39 9.45
C TYR A 67 -7.95 -18.04 8.05
N ARG A 68 -9.26 -17.90 7.93
CA ARG A 68 -9.91 -17.43 6.72
C ARG A 68 -9.79 -15.94 6.52
N ASN A 69 -9.80 -15.18 7.62
CA ASN A 69 -9.75 -13.72 7.64
C ASN A 69 -8.53 -13.23 8.40
N LEU A 70 -8.04 -12.07 8.00
CA LEU A 70 -7.04 -11.32 8.74
C LEU A 70 -7.67 -10.00 9.20
N SER A 71 -7.78 -9.82 10.52
CA SER A 71 -8.28 -8.59 11.13
C SER A 71 -7.13 -7.70 11.55
N LEU A 72 -7.16 -6.46 11.09
CA LEU A 72 -6.15 -5.44 11.35
C LEU A 72 -6.81 -4.16 11.86
N VAL A 73 -6.06 -3.40 12.66
CA VAL A 73 -6.33 -1.98 12.92
C VAL A 73 -5.21 -1.18 12.30
N VAL A 74 -5.58 -0.12 11.59
CA VAL A 74 -4.67 0.77 10.87
C VAL A 74 -4.85 2.19 11.39
N ASP A 75 -3.79 2.75 11.95
CA ASP A 75 -3.72 4.15 12.35
C ASP A 75 -3.03 4.94 11.23
N VAL A 76 -3.77 5.82 10.60
CA VAL A 76 -3.26 6.81 9.65
C VAL A 76 -2.95 8.08 10.42
N ILE A 77 -1.67 8.41 10.57
CA ILE A 77 -1.18 9.51 11.41
C ILE A 77 -0.76 10.67 10.51
N ALA A 78 -1.40 11.81 10.71
CA ALA A 78 -1.15 13.05 9.98
C ALA A 78 0.08 13.81 10.51
N ALA A 79 0.51 14.84 9.79
CA ALA A 79 1.65 15.70 10.15
C ALA A 79 1.41 16.47 11.46
N ASP A 80 0.16 16.80 11.77
CA ASP A 80 -0.27 17.44 13.03
C ASP A 80 -0.52 16.44 14.16
N SER A 81 -0.14 15.18 13.99
CA SER A 81 -0.34 14.07 14.92
C SER A 81 -1.79 13.61 15.06
N THR A 82 -2.72 14.10 14.26
CA THR A 82 -4.09 13.58 14.22
C THR A 82 -4.07 12.12 13.77
N ILE A 83 -4.79 11.27 14.49
CA ILE A 83 -4.87 9.83 14.20
C ILE A 83 -6.25 9.50 13.63
N ASN A 84 -6.26 8.92 12.44
CA ASN A 84 -7.46 8.35 11.84
C ASN A 84 -7.35 6.82 11.90
N ARG A 85 -8.07 6.22 12.86
CA ARG A 85 -8.06 4.77 13.09
C ARG A 85 -9.12 4.07 12.24
N ARG A 86 -8.74 2.96 11.61
CA ARG A 86 -9.59 2.15 10.75
C ARG A 86 -9.45 0.67 11.07
N SER A 87 -10.56 -0.05 11.10
CA SER A 87 -10.56 -1.51 11.13
C SER A 87 -10.57 -2.03 9.69
N VAL A 88 -9.68 -2.97 9.41
CA VAL A 88 -9.54 -3.61 8.10
C VAL A 88 -9.69 -5.10 8.28
N ASN A 89 -10.60 -5.72 7.53
CA ASN A 89 -10.76 -7.16 7.47
C ASN A 89 -10.44 -7.64 6.07
N MET A 90 -9.42 -8.48 5.95
CA MET A 90 -8.99 -9.09 4.70
C MET A 90 -9.48 -10.53 4.64
N VAL A 91 -10.32 -10.85 3.67
CA VAL A 91 -10.80 -12.23 3.45
C VAL A 91 -9.76 -12.96 2.59
N LEU A 92 -8.93 -13.78 3.23
CA LEU A 92 -7.82 -14.50 2.58
C LEU A 92 -8.24 -15.84 1.98
N ALA A 93 -9.33 -16.44 2.47
CA ALA A 93 -9.88 -17.66 1.89
C ALA A 93 -11.40 -17.56 1.73
N ASP A 94 -11.93 -18.24 0.73
CA ASP A 94 -13.37 -18.37 0.49
C ASP A 94 -14.03 -19.33 1.52
N GLU A 95 -15.33 -19.55 1.37
CA GLU A 95 -16.10 -20.45 2.26
C GLU A 95 -15.69 -21.92 2.14
N PHE A 96 -15.03 -22.30 1.04
CA PHE A 96 -14.53 -23.66 0.78
C PHE A 96 -13.06 -23.84 1.21
N GLY A 97 -12.42 -22.77 1.72
CA GLY A 97 -11.02 -22.80 2.16
C GLY A 97 -10.01 -22.56 1.03
N ASN A 98 -10.43 -22.13 -0.14
CA ASN A 98 -9.53 -21.76 -1.22
C ASN A 98 -8.99 -20.33 -0.98
N TRP A 99 -7.69 -20.15 -1.19
CA TRP A 99 -7.09 -18.81 -1.07
C TRP A 99 -7.62 -17.86 -2.15
N THR A 100 -8.03 -16.65 -1.74
CA THR A 100 -8.66 -15.64 -2.64
C THR A 100 -7.64 -14.77 -3.35
N GLY A 101 -6.42 -14.68 -2.81
CA GLY A 101 -5.34 -13.87 -3.38
C GLY A 101 -4.70 -14.50 -4.60
N GLY A 102 -3.97 -13.67 -5.37
CA GLY A 102 -3.04 -14.15 -6.40
C GLY A 102 -1.88 -14.89 -5.75
N GLY A 103 -1.42 -16.00 -6.34
CA GLY A 103 -0.38 -16.82 -5.76
C GLY A 103 0.65 -17.29 -6.76
N PHE A 104 1.84 -17.60 -6.25
CA PHE A 104 2.88 -18.33 -6.95
C PHE A 104 3.48 -19.38 -6.01
N GLY A 105 3.37 -20.65 -6.38
CA GLY A 105 3.77 -21.76 -5.52
C GLY A 105 2.93 -21.83 -4.25
N ALA A 106 3.58 -21.79 -3.09
CA ALA A 106 2.94 -21.82 -1.77
C ALA A 106 2.70 -20.44 -1.15
N LEU A 107 2.94 -19.35 -1.88
CA LEU A 107 2.75 -17.98 -1.42
C LEU A 107 1.57 -17.33 -2.12
N TYR A 108 0.73 -16.68 -1.34
CA TYR A 108 -0.46 -15.96 -1.79
C TYR A 108 -0.39 -14.50 -1.36
N GLN A 109 -0.91 -13.60 -2.19
CA GLN A 109 -0.94 -12.18 -1.91
C GLN A 109 -2.34 -11.63 -2.12
N LEU A 110 -2.80 -10.84 -1.16
CA LEU A 110 -4.02 -10.04 -1.25
C LEU A 110 -3.70 -8.58 -0.90
N ALA A 111 -4.33 -7.65 -1.60
CA ALA A 111 -4.20 -6.23 -1.34
C ALA A 111 -5.57 -5.59 -1.18
N VAL A 112 -5.72 -4.71 -0.18
CA VAL A 112 -6.96 -3.97 0.06
C VAL A 112 -6.66 -2.49 0.27
N PRO A 113 -7.45 -1.57 -0.31
CA PRO A 113 -7.29 -0.14 -0.05
C PRO A 113 -7.70 0.18 1.39
N VAL A 114 -6.88 1.00 2.06
CA VAL A 114 -7.13 1.43 3.44
C VAL A 114 -7.45 2.91 3.56
N ALA A 115 -6.98 3.72 2.60
CA ALA A 115 -7.31 5.13 2.51
C ALA A 115 -7.23 5.60 1.07
N LYS A 116 -8.14 6.48 0.65
CA LYS A 116 -8.19 7.04 -0.70
C LYS A 116 -8.44 8.54 -0.65
N GLY A 117 -7.84 9.27 -1.61
CA GLY A 117 -7.99 10.71 -1.73
C GLY A 117 -7.31 11.48 -0.59
N ILE A 118 -6.22 10.95 -0.05
CA ILE A 118 -5.47 11.58 1.04
C ILE A 118 -4.26 12.35 0.51
N THR A 119 -3.93 13.46 1.18
CA THR A 119 -2.72 14.22 0.92
C THR A 119 -1.54 13.70 1.75
N PRO A 120 -0.28 13.97 1.35
CA PRO A 120 0.90 13.61 2.12
C PRO A 120 0.90 14.10 3.58
N SER A 121 0.30 15.26 3.84
CA SER A 121 0.18 15.81 5.18
C SER A 121 -0.82 15.04 6.08
N GLN A 122 -1.82 14.38 5.48
CA GLN A 122 -2.82 13.58 6.18
C GLN A 122 -2.35 12.17 6.52
N ALA A 123 -1.24 11.71 5.91
CA ALA A 123 -0.70 10.37 6.17
C ALA A 123 0.83 10.39 6.17
N ARG A 124 1.42 10.86 7.27
CA ARG A 124 2.88 10.89 7.50
C ARG A 124 3.41 9.56 7.97
N ARG A 125 2.60 8.81 8.70
CA ARG A 125 2.93 7.48 9.23
C ARG A 125 1.71 6.61 9.26
N ILE A 126 1.89 5.34 8.95
CA ILE A 126 0.87 4.31 9.03
C ILE A 126 1.33 3.27 10.04
N VAL A 127 0.52 3.00 11.05
CA VAL A 127 0.79 1.98 12.05
C VAL A 127 -0.26 0.90 11.95
N VAL A 128 0.17 -0.35 11.84
CA VAL A 128 -0.70 -1.50 11.60
C VAL A 128 -0.56 -2.49 12.76
N TRP A 129 -1.69 -2.86 13.34
CA TRP A 129 -1.83 -3.83 14.41
C TRP A 129 -2.58 -5.05 13.90
N GLN A 130 -2.09 -6.26 14.20
CA GLN A 130 -2.95 -7.43 14.08
C GLN A 130 -3.90 -7.47 15.30
N THR A 131 -5.17 -7.75 15.03
CA THR A 131 -6.24 -7.76 16.03
C THR A 131 -7.06 -9.05 15.97
N MET A 132 -6.37 -10.16 15.73
CA MET A 132 -6.99 -11.48 15.69
C MET A 132 -7.44 -11.89 17.09
N ALA A 133 -8.74 -12.16 17.25
CA ALA A 133 -9.31 -12.53 18.54
C ALA A 133 -8.71 -13.81 19.09
N GLY A 134 -8.20 -13.76 20.34
CA GLY A 134 -7.60 -14.91 21.00
C GLY A 134 -6.27 -15.38 20.41
N CYS A 135 -5.58 -14.52 19.62
CA CYS A 135 -4.31 -14.84 18.99
C CYS A 135 -3.24 -13.82 19.35
N ASP A 136 -2.37 -14.17 20.30
CA ASP A 136 -1.25 -13.30 20.69
C ASP A 136 -0.14 -13.29 19.65
N THR A 137 0.10 -14.42 19.00
CA THR A 137 1.13 -14.57 17.97
C THR A 137 0.54 -15.17 16.71
N LEU A 138 0.55 -14.41 15.62
CA LEU A 138 -0.03 -14.80 14.35
C LEU A 138 1.03 -15.39 13.43
N HIS A 139 0.84 -16.65 13.04
CA HIS A 139 1.73 -17.39 12.14
C HIS A 139 1.20 -17.44 10.71
N GLY A 140 2.06 -17.79 9.76
CA GLY A 140 1.70 -17.99 8.36
C GLY A 140 1.66 -16.72 7.51
N LEU A 141 1.80 -15.54 8.11
CA LEU A 141 2.05 -14.31 7.37
C LEU A 141 3.55 -14.15 7.15
N THR A 142 3.95 -13.89 5.91
CA THR A 142 5.36 -13.74 5.53
C THR A 142 5.77 -12.29 5.34
N THR A 143 4.84 -11.46 4.86
CA THR A 143 5.14 -10.06 4.51
C THR A 143 3.89 -9.20 4.64
N LEU A 144 4.06 -8.02 5.19
CA LEU A 144 3.08 -6.94 5.09
C LEU A 144 3.69 -5.77 4.31
N GLY A 145 2.94 -5.21 3.38
CA GLY A 145 3.37 -4.09 2.56
C GLY A 145 2.39 -2.94 2.55
N LEU A 146 2.91 -1.73 2.41
CA LEU A 146 2.15 -0.53 2.11
C LEU A 146 2.48 -0.11 0.67
N VAL A 147 1.44 0.06 -0.13
CA VAL A 147 1.52 0.57 -1.51
C VAL A 147 0.86 1.94 -1.55
N VAL A 148 1.57 2.93 -2.06
CA VAL A 148 1.13 4.31 -2.25
C VAL A 148 0.96 4.54 -3.73
N LYS A 149 -0.27 4.80 -4.16
CA LYS A 149 -0.59 5.10 -5.56
C LYS A 149 -1.15 6.51 -5.67
N PRO A 150 -0.66 7.33 -6.60
CA PRO A 150 -1.33 8.60 -6.90
C PRO A 150 -2.73 8.31 -7.46
N CYS A 151 -3.70 9.10 -6.99
CA CYS A 151 -5.01 9.12 -7.63
C CYS A 151 -4.94 9.90 -8.93
N ASP A 152 -5.56 9.39 -10.00
CA ASP A 152 -5.70 10.12 -11.25
C ASP A 152 -6.49 11.40 -10.99
N LYS A 153 -6.09 12.50 -11.62
CA LYS A 153 -6.90 13.72 -11.61
C LYS A 153 -8.17 13.43 -12.42
N GLN A 154 -9.30 13.46 -11.75
CA GLN A 154 -10.59 13.55 -12.44
C GLN A 154 -10.73 14.92 -13.10
#